data_af0a7a84e1a29d2eac8ca805d8e8ebbf
#
_entry.id   af0a7a84e1a29d2eac8ca805d8e8ebbf
#
_cell.length_a   1.000
_cell.length_b   1.000
_cell.length_c   1.000
_cell.angle_alpha   90.00
_cell.angle_beta   90.00
_cell.angle_gamma   90.00
#
_symmetry.space_group_name_H-M   'P 1'
#
loop_
_entity.id
_entity.type
_entity.pdbx_description
1 polymer ?
#
loop_
_entity_poly.entity_id
_entity_poly.type
_entity_poly.pdbx_seq_one_letter_code
_entity_poly.pdbx_strand_id
1 'polypeptide(L)'
;MPLPSSGPISLAMIRQFYGGAAPDSIFEYYRGGAYVPNTAANSAIPTSGAISLFNFYGQGGSGGGGALNASSSSANKTDNLTEPAPAFKTVTATGNVSASGGSGSYTCTWAHLSGSTAIPTPAANVFSPSYSASVAKNDTLSAVKRCTVSDGTSSVFTDMSVNLAYFAS
;
A
#
# COMPACT_ATOMS: atom_id res chain seq x y z
N MET A 1 -15.21 9.87 -0.45
CA MET A 1 -16.32 9.89 0.52
C MET A 1 -17.06 8.56 0.34
N PRO A 2 -17.29 7.76 1.40
CA PRO A 2 -17.98 6.48 1.27
C PRO A 2 -19.42 6.69 0.76
N LEU A 3 -19.97 5.66 0.12
CA LEU A 3 -21.37 5.66 -0.26
C LEU A 3 -22.27 5.65 1.00
N PRO A 4 -23.43 6.34 0.99
CA PRO A 4 -24.30 6.39 2.14
C PRO A 4 -24.89 5.00 2.46
N SER A 5 -25.13 4.72 3.73
CA SER A 5 -25.87 3.52 4.16
C SER A 5 -27.37 3.71 4.13
N SER A 6 -27.85 4.96 4.01
CA SER A 6 -29.26 5.35 3.92
C SER A 6 -29.39 6.79 3.41
N GLY A 7 -30.59 7.21 3.04
CA GLY A 7 -30.85 8.56 2.57
C GLY A 7 -30.66 8.74 1.05
N PRO A 8 -30.43 9.95 0.54
CA PRO A 8 -30.28 10.17 -0.89
C PRO A 8 -29.02 9.52 -1.47
N ILE A 9 -29.16 8.81 -2.57
CA ILE A 9 -28.05 8.27 -3.36
C ILE A 9 -28.31 8.60 -4.83
N SER A 10 -27.25 8.95 -5.56
CA SER A 10 -27.33 9.28 -6.98
C SER A 10 -26.23 8.56 -7.78
N LEU A 11 -26.43 8.44 -9.08
CA LEU A 11 -25.44 7.88 -9.99
C LEU A 11 -24.14 8.70 -9.98
N ALA A 12 -24.24 10.02 -9.81
CA ALA A 12 -23.06 10.89 -9.66
C ALA A 12 -22.23 10.56 -8.42
N MET A 13 -22.85 10.18 -7.30
CA MET A 13 -22.15 9.72 -6.10
C MET A 13 -21.47 8.38 -6.32
N ILE A 14 -22.14 7.45 -7.01
CA ILE A 14 -21.59 6.14 -7.38
C ILE A 14 -20.37 6.31 -8.29
N ARG A 15 -20.49 7.16 -9.33
CA ARG A 15 -19.39 7.53 -10.21
C ARG A 15 -18.21 8.16 -9.44
N GLN A 16 -18.48 9.09 -8.55
CA GLN A 16 -17.44 9.73 -7.74
C GLN A 16 -16.71 8.71 -6.86
N PHE A 17 -17.40 7.66 -6.43
CA PHE A 17 -16.85 6.64 -5.56
C PHE A 17 -16.08 5.55 -6.33
N TYR A 18 -16.68 4.98 -7.38
CA TYR A 18 -16.10 3.86 -8.14
C TYR A 18 -15.32 4.30 -9.39
N GLY A 19 -15.42 5.56 -9.79
CA GLY A 19 -14.87 6.07 -11.05
C GLY A 19 -15.87 6.00 -12.18
N GLY A 20 -15.46 6.41 -13.38
CA GLY A 20 -16.26 6.51 -14.60
C GLY A 20 -16.27 7.93 -15.16
N ALA A 21 -16.88 8.10 -16.34
CA ALA A 21 -17.04 9.38 -17.03
C ALA A 21 -18.51 9.59 -17.45
N ALA A 22 -18.96 10.84 -17.44
CA ALA A 22 -20.29 11.17 -17.93
C ALA A 22 -20.33 11.22 -19.49
N PRO A 23 -21.47 10.87 -20.13
CA PRO A 23 -22.68 10.32 -19.54
C PRO A 23 -22.50 8.88 -19.09
N ASP A 24 -22.96 8.57 -17.86
CA ASP A 24 -22.83 7.26 -17.26
C ASP A 24 -24.20 6.57 -17.10
N SER A 25 -24.16 5.24 -17.10
CA SER A 25 -25.32 4.37 -16.89
C SER A 25 -25.09 3.51 -15.65
N ILE A 26 -26.14 3.25 -14.88
CA ILE A 26 -26.04 2.33 -13.73
C ILE A 26 -25.59 0.92 -14.14
N PHE A 27 -25.84 0.52 -15.40
CA PHE A 27 -25.43 -0.77 -15.94
C PHE A 27 -23.91 -0.92 -16.13
N GLU A 28 -23.15 0.16 -16.03
CA GLU A 28 -21.68 0.12 -16.04
C GLU A 28 -21.10 -0.31 -14.69
N TYR A 29 -21.92 -0.32 -13.64
CA TYR A 29 -21.52 -0.54 -12.24
C TYR A 29 -21.88 -1.93 -11.70
N TYR A 30 -21.99 -2.93 -12.57
CA TYR A 30 -22.08 -4.32 -12.11
C TYR A 30 -20.81 -4.73 -11.36
N ARG A 31 -21.00 -5.50 -10.26
CA ARG A 31 -19.87 -6.07 -9.51
C ARG A 31 -19.06 -7.01 -10.39
N GLY A 32 -17.73 -6.81 -10.42
CA GLY A 32 -16.82 -7.53 -11.31
C GLY A 32 -16.72 -6.95 -12.71
N GLY A 33 -17.42 -5.83 -12.97
CA GLY A 33 -17.31 -5.04 -14.20
C GLY A 33 -16.15 -4.05 -14.17
N ALA A 34 -16.23 -3.02 -15.04
CA ALA A 34 -15.14 -2.06 -15.24
C ALA A 34 -14.84 -1.21 -14.00
N TYR A 35 -15.84 -0.90 -13.18
CA TYR A 35 -15.72 0.07 -12.10
C TYR A 35 -15.90 -0.52 -10.70
N VAL A 36 -16.72 -1.56 -10.55
CA VAL A 36 -17.03 -2.14 -9.22
C VAL A 36 -16.28 -3.44 -9.01
N PRO A 37 -15.32 -3.49 -8.06
CA PRO A 37 -14.57 -4.70 -7.75
C PRO A 37 -15.47 -5.86 -7.28
N ASN A 38 -15.12 -7.09 -7.66
CA ASN A 38 -15.82 -8.30 -7.21
C ASN A 38 -15.33 -8.72 -5.82
N THR A 39 -15.75 -7.97 -4.79
CA THR A 39 -15.36 -8.20 -3.39
C THR A 39 -16.59 -8.40 -2.50
N ALA A 40 -16.37 -8.97 -1.31
CA ALA A 40 -17.42 -9.12 -0.31
C ALA A 40 -18.03 -7.76 0.12
N ALA A 41 -17.23 -6.69 0.10
CA ALA A 41 -17.68 -5.33 0.40
C ALA A 41 -18.69 -4.76 -0.61
N ASN A 42 -18.82 -5.38 -1.78
CA ASN A 42 -19.76 -5.00 -2.84
C ASN A 42 -20.82 -6.09 -3.08
N SER A 43 -21.04 -6.97 -2.11
CA SER A 43 -21.87 -8.18 -2.26
C SER A 43 -23.33 -7.90 -2.63
N ALA A 44 -23.89 -6.75 -2.25
CA ALA A 44 -25.26 -6.36 -2.61
C ALA A 44 -25.39 -5.85 -4.06
N ILE A 45 -24.26 -5.51 -4.73
CA ILE A 45 -24.27 -5.11 -6.13
C ILE A 45 -24.30 -6.36 -7.00
N PRO A 46 -25.29 -6.55 -7.88
CA PRO A 46 -25.38 -7.73 -8.72
C PRO A 46 -24.24 -7.77 -9.76
N THR A 47 -23.92 -8.97 -10.24
CA THR A 47 -22.95 -9.18 -11.34
C THR A 47 -23.58 -9.09 -12.72
N SER A 48 -24.93 -9.16 -12.79
CA SER A 48 -25.72 -9.04 -14.01
C SER A 48 -27.22 -8.93 -13.67
N GLY A 49 -28.07 -8.64 -14.63
CA GLY A 49 -29.52 -8.61 -14.46
C GLY A 49 -30.03 -7.27 -13.90
N ALA A 50 -31.03 -7.30 -13.02
CA ALA A 50 -31.59 -6.08 -12.46
C ALA A 50 -30.62 -5.40 -11.51
N ILE A 51 -30.35 -4.10 -11.71
CA ILE A 51 -29.52 -3.25 -10.87
C ILE A 51 -30.25 -1.93 -10.59
N SER A 52 -30.14 -1.45 -9.37
CA SER A 52 -30.75 -0.20 -8.93
C SER A 52 -29.82 0.58 -8.01
N LEU A 53 -30.09 1.85 -7.79
CA LEU A 53 -29.34 2.67 -6.83
C LEU A 53 -29.33 2.07 -5.41
N PHE A 54 -30.38 1.33 -5.04
CA PHE A 54 -30.47 0.69 -3.72
C PHE A 54 -29.40 -0.39 -3.49
N ASN A 55 -28.89 -1.02 -4.54
CA ASN A 55 -27.81 -2.00 -4.42
C ASN A 55 -26.48 -1.40 -3.94
N PHE A 56 -26.36 -0.07 -3.99
CA PHE A 56 -25.11 0.63 -3.62
C PHE A 56 -25.09 1.14 -2.17
N TYR A 57 -26.21 1.04 -1.42
CA TYR A 57 -26.21 1.45 -0.02
C TYR A 57 -25.25 0.61 0.81
N GLY A 58 -24.40 1.30 1.59
CA GLY A 58 -23.42 0.64 2.47
C GLY A 58 -22.36 -0.18 1.75
N GLN A 59 -22.34 -0.12 0.40
CA GLN A 59 -21.35 -0.81 -0.39
C GLN A 59 -20.05 0.01 -0.50
N GLY A 60 -18.96 -0.65 -0.80
CA GLY A 60 -17.68 0.03 -0.95
C GLY A 60 -16.98 0.26 0.37
N GLY A 61 -16.86 -0.77 1.20
CA GLY A 61 -15.90 -0.72 2.30
C GLY A 61 -14.50 -0.49 1.75
N SER A 62 -13.87 0.59 2.16
CA SER A 62 -12.47 1.03 1.98
C SER A 62 -11.69 0.60 0.72
N GLY A 63 -12.38 0.51 -0.41
CA GLY A 63 -11.78 0.27 -1.71
C GLY A 63 -12.38 1.26 -2.69
N GLY A 64 -11.99 2.52 -2.64
CA GLY A 64 -12.33 3.47 -3.70
C GLY A 64 -11.89 2.88 -5.02
N GLY A 65 -12.80 2.81 -6.03
CA GLY A 65 -12.56 2.26 -7.37
C GLY A 65 -11.53 3.04 -8.21
N GLY A 66 -10.43 3.41 -7.59
CA GLY A 66 -9.23 3.88 -8.25
C GLY A 66 -8.26 2.72 -8.50
N ALA A 67 -7.34 2.88 -9.42
CA ALA A 67 -6.24 1.94 -9.62
C ALA A 67 -5.52 1.68 -8.27
N LEU A 68 -5.12 0.43 -8.04
CA LEU A 68 -4.25 0.11 -6.91
C LEU A 68 -2.98 0.97 -6.99
N ASN A 69 -2.63 1.60 -5.90
CA ASN A 69 -1.44 2.44 -5.78
C ASN A 69 -0.67 2.08 -4.52
N ALA A 70 0.66 2.16 -4.58
CA ALA A 70 1.54 1.98 -3.44
C ALA A 70 2.63 3.06 -3.43
N SER A 71 2.96 3.53 -2.25
CA SER A 71 4.06 4.46 -2.02
C SER A 71 4.86 4.04 -0.80
N SER A 72 6.13 4.39 -0.76
CA SER A 72 7.01 4.10 0.37
C SER A 72 7.78 5.33 0.82
N SER A 73 8.08 5.37 2.12
CA SER A 73 9.07 6.28 2.69
C SER A 73 10.41 5.58 2.83
N SER A 74 11.52 6.31 2.66
CA SER A 74 12.85 5.78 2.92
C SER A 74 13.05 5.46 4.40
N ALA A 75 13.82 4.41 4.69
CA ALA A 75 14.23 4.03 6.02
C ALA A 75 15.69 4.47 6.26
N ASN A 76 15.88 5.61 6.89
CA ASN A 76 17.21 6.20 7.10
C ASN A 76 17.49 6.38 8.59
N LYS A 77 18.69 5.98 9.02
CA LYS A 77 19.18 6.22 10.38
C LYS A 77 20.68 6.43 10.36
N THR A 78 21.11 7.49 11.04
CA THR A 78 22.52 7.75 11.34
C THR A 78 22.66 7.79 12.86
N ASP A 79 23.57 6.98 13.38
CA ASP A 79 23.97 7.03 14.78
C ASP A 79 25.37 7.66 14.89
N ASN A 80 25.49 8.66 15.76
CA ASN A 80 26.74 9.34 16.06
C ASN A 80 27.13 9.09 17.52
N LEU A 81 28.38 8.70 17.76
CA LEU A 81 28.93 8.52 19.10
C LEU A 81 30.20 9.35 19.26
N THR A 82 30.54 9.65 20.54
CA THR A 82 31.83 10.22 20.90
C THR A 82 32.82 9.11 21.24
N GLU A 83 34.09 9.28 20.88
CA GLU A 83 35.13 8.32 21.23
C GLU A 83 35.35 8.24 22.78
N PRO A 84 35.64 7.06 23.36
CA PRO A 84 35.88 5.78 22.68
C PRO A 84 34.56 5.09 22.29
N ALA A 85 34.46 4.65 21.03
CA ALA A 85 33.28 4.08 20.45
C ALA A 85 33.57 2.64 19.91
N PRO A 86 32.59 1.71 19.94
CA PRO A 86 32.79 0.34 19.49
C PRO A 86 33.09 0.27 18.00
N ALA A 87 33.82 -0.77 17.56
CA ALA A 87 34.15 -1.00 16.14
C ALA A 87 32.90 -1.24 15.27
N PHE A 88 31.83 -1.78 15.86
CA PHE A 88 30.55 -2.03 15.21
C PHE A 88 29.40 -1.60 16.12
N LYS A 89 28.31 -1.15 15.50
CA LYS A 89 27.05 -0.82 16.19
C LYS A 89 25.86 -1.32 15.41
N THR A 90 24.88 -1.87 16.12
CA THR A 90 23.57 -2.17 15.50
C THR A 90 22.81 -0.85 15.30
N VAL A 91 22.51 -0.55 14.06
CA VAL A 91 21.70 0.61 13.66
C VAL A 91 20.36 0.11 13.16
N THR A 92 19.26 0.74 13.58
CA THR A 92 17.91 0.35 13.23
C THR A 92 17.15 1.53 12.65
N ALA A 93 16.52 1.35 11.49
CA ALA A 93 15.64 2.31 10.85
C ALA A 93 14.29 1.67 10.51
N THR A 94 13.22 2.46 10.53
CA THR A 94 11.89 2.02 10.15
C THR A 94 11.43 2.77 8.91
N GLY A 95 10.91 2.03 7.93
CA GLY A 95 10.24 2.56 6.76
C GLY A 95 8.73 2.39 6.87
N ASN A 96 8.00 2.93 5.91
CA ASN A 96 6.56 2.73 5.81
C ASN A 96 6.15 2.55 4.34
N VAL A 97 5.19 1.67 4.09
CA VAL A 97 4.50 1.50 2.81
C VAL A 97 3.03 1.82 3.02
N SER A 98 2.49 2.64 2.16
CA SER A 98 1.06 2.96 2.12
C SER A 98 0.46 2.41 0.83
N ALA A 99 -0.73 1.84 0.92
CA ALA A 99 -1.50 1.38 -0.22
C ALA A 99 -2.87 2.04 -0.25
N SER A 100 -3.38 2.29 -1.45
CA SER A 100 -4.70 2.91 -1.66
C SER A 100 -5.31 2.44 -2.98
N GLY A 101 -6.61 2.59 -3.13
CA GLY A 101 -7.34 2.13 -4.33
C GLY A 101 -7.56 0.62 -4.35
N GLY A 102 -7.79 0.05 -5.52
CA GLY A 102 -8.06 -1.38 -5.68
C GLY A 102 -9.24 -1.89 -4.84
N SER A 103 -9.14 -3.12 -4.34
CA SER A 103 -10.19 -3.75 -3.51
C SER A 103 -10.21 -3.30 -2.05
N GLY A 104 -9.20 -2.54 -1.58
CA GLY A 104 -9.07 -2.07 -0.20
C GLY A 104 -8.54 -3.11 0.81
N SER A 105 -8.31 -4.34 0.39
CA SER A 105 -7.62 -5.37 1.20
C SER A 105 -6.24 -5.61 0.59
N TYR A 106 -5.19 -5.34 1.36
CA TYR A 106 -3.83 -5.37 0.82
C TYR A 106 -2.98 -6.43 1.48
N THR A 107 -2.18 -7.10 0.66
CA THR A 107 -1.05 -7.94 1.05
C THR A 107 0.22 -7.34 0.47
N CYS A 108 1.37 -7.62 1.06
CA CYS A 108 2.64 -7.22 0.49
C CYS A 108 3.70 -8.30 0.57
N THR A 109 4.59 -8.33 -0.42
CA THR A 109 5.78 -9.17 -0.45
C THR A 109 7.01 -8.32 -0.68
N TRP A 110 8.15 -8.74 -0.13
CA TRP A 110 9.39 -7.99 -0.21
C TRP A 110 10.46 -8.74 -0.98
N ALA A 111 11.26 -8.00 -1.74
CA ALA A 111 12.44 -8.50 -2.44
C ALA A 111 13.64 -7.56 -2.24
N HIS A 112 14.83 -8.11 -2.16
CA HIS A 112 16.07 -7.35 -2.22
C HIS A 112 16.39 -7.04 -3.69
N LEU A 113 16.57 -5.75 -4.04
CA LEU A 113 16.94 -5.35 -5.40
C LEU A 113 18.44 -5.10 -5.55
N SER A 114 19.02 -4.35 -4.62
CA SER A 114 20.44 -3.95 -4.72
C SER A 114 21.01 -3.52 -3.39
N GLY A 115 22.33 -3.36 -3.34
CA GLY A 115 23.06 -2.88 -2.17
C GLY A 115 23.43 -3.97 -1.18
N SER A 116 23.56 -3.63 0.09
CA SER A 116 24.05 -4.54 1.12
C SER A 116 23.02 -5.63 1.48
N THR A 117 23.44 -6.89 1.40
CA THR A 117 22.65 -8.04 1.87
C THR A 117 22.65 -8.19 3.39
N ALA A 118 23.52 -7.46 4.11
CA ALA A 118 23.52 -7.40 5.57
C ALA A 118 22.24 -6.72 6.12
N ILE A 119 21.55 -5.89 5.30
CA ILE A 119 20.22 -5.34 5.62
C ILE A 119 19.18 -6.40 5.27
N PRO A 120 18.44 -6.95 6.25
CA PRO A 120 17.51 -8.05 6.01
C PRO A 120 16.36 -7.64 5.08
N THR A 121 15.74 -8.62 4.41
CA THR A 121 14.49 -8.42 3.68
C THR A 121 13.34 -8.68 4.63
N PRO A 122 12.33 -7.79 4.71
CA PRO A 122 11.19 -7.96 5.59
C PRO A 122 10.37 -9.21 5.24
N ALA A 123 9.62 -9.71 6.22
CA ALA A 123 8.63 -10.75 5.99
C ALA A 123 7.45 -10.23 5.16
N ALA A 124 6.66 -11.15 4.57
CA ALA A 124 5.43 -10.79 3.89
C ALA A 124 4.43 -10.11 4.85
N ASN A 125 3.58 -9.25 4.29
CA ASN A 125 2.53 -8.49 4.99
C ASN A 125 3.02 -7.52 6.06
N VAL A 126 4.29 -7.11 6.01
CA VAL A 126 4.85 -6.05 6.85
C VAL A 126 4.86 -4.73 6.10
N PHE A 127 3.93 -3.82 6.41
CA PHE A 127 3.81 -2.50 5.80
C PHE A 127 4.67 -1.42 6.48
N SER A 128 5.12 -1.67 7.70
CA SER A 128 6.05 -0.79 8.43
C SER A 128 7.30 -1.58 8.84
N PRO A 129 8.18 -1.90 7.87
CA PRO A 129 9.35 -2.72 8.13
C PRO A 129 10.38 -1.99 8.99
N SER A 130 10.99 -2.75 9.90
CA SER A 130 12.16 -2.33 10.66
C SER A 130 13.39 -3.05 10.10
N TYR A 131 14.41 -2.28 9.74
CA TYR A 131 15.69 -2.76 9.22
C TYR A 131 16.77 -2.57 10.26
N SER A 132 17.44 -3.65 10.62
CA SER A 132 18.49 -3.63 11.63
C SER A 132 19.73 -4.35 11.10
N ALA A 133 20.88 -3.71 11.19
CA ALA A 133 22.16 -4.31 10.77
C ALA A 133 23.32 -3.80 11.65
N SER A 134 24.36 -4.62 11.74
CA SER A 134 25.63 -4.23 12.35
C SER A 134 26.44 -3.41 11.36
N VAL A 135 26.68 -2.14 11.68
CA VAL A 135 27.41 -1.18 10.84
C VAL A 135 28.78 -0.95 11.46
N ALA A 136 29.82 -1.00 10.64
CA ALA A 136 31.19 -0.68 11.08
C ALA A 136 31.32 0.82 11.41
N LYS A 137 32.25 1.15 12.29
CA LYS A 137 32.54 2.54 12.63
C LYS A 137 32.98 3.32 11.38
N ASN A 138 32.39 4.51 11.19
CA ASN A 138 32.59 5.44 10.08
C ASN A 138 32.18 4.83 8.71
N ASP A 139 31.13 4.00 8.73
CA ASP A 139 30.60 3.35 7.51
C ASP A 139 29.10 3.53 7.37
N THR A 140 28.61 3.22 6.18
CA THR A 140 27.17 3.26 5.82
C THR A 140 26.80 2.02 5.02
N LEU A 141 25.79 1.30 5.46
CA LEU A 141 25.16 0.23 4.70
C LEU A 141 23.92 0.80 3.97
N SER A 142 23.88 0.57 2.66
CA SER A 142 22.73 1.01 1.83
C SER A 142 22.14 -0.18 1.08
N ALA A 143 20.81 -0.22 0.95
CA ALA A 143 20.12 -1.22 0.15
C ALA A 143 18.83 -0.63 -0.45
N VAL A 144 18.35 -1.24 -1.54
CA VAL A 144 17.02 -0.98 -2.09
C VAL A 144 16.18 -2.25 -1.95
N LYS A 145 15.01 -2.11 -1.35
CA LYS A 145 14.04 -3.19 -1.14
C LYS A 145 12.76 -2.87 -1.91
N ARG A 146 12.27 -3.81 -2.70
CA ARG A 146 10.98 -3.69 -3.40
C ARG A 146 9.88 -4.29 -2.56
N CYS A 147 8.82 -3.51 -2.35
CA CYS A 147 7.55 -3.99 -1.85
C CYS A 147 6.57 -4.13 -3.01
N THR A 148 6.08 -5.33 -3.26
CA THR A 148 4.97 -5.57 -4.17
C THR A 148 3.69 -5.70 -3.36
N VAL A 149 2.78 -4.76 -3.55
CA VAL A 149 1.46 -4.74 -2.92
C VAL A 149 0.45 -5.35 -3.86
N SER A 150 -0.37 -6.25 -3.35
CA SER A 150 -1.48 -6.85 -4.08
C SER A 150 -2.79 -6.67 -3.33
N ASP A 151 -3.87 -6.44 -4.06
CA ASP A 151 -5.24 -6.41 -3.55
C ASP A 151 -6.03 -7.71 -3.86
N GLY A 152 -5.34 -8.75 -4.33
CA GLY A 152 -5.92 -10.01 -4.76
C GLY A 152 -6.37 -10.04 -6.23
N THR A 153 -6.49 -8.87 -6.88
CA THR A 153 -6.90 -8.72 -8.29
C THR A 153 -5.78 -8.07 -9.11
N SER A 154 -5.13 -7.08 -8.53
CA SER A 154 -4.05 -6.30 -9.15
C SER A 154 -2.82 -6.28 -8.24
N SER A 155 -1.67 -5.95 -8.81
CA SER A 155 -0.44 -5.76 -8.06
C SER A 155 0.31 -4.53 -8.55
N VAL A 156 0.88 -3.77 -7.63
CA VAL A 156 1.79 -2.64 -7.90
C VAL A 156 3.02 -2.76 -7.01
N PHE A 157 4.09 -2.11 -7.35
CA PHE A 157 5.28 -2.10 -6.50
C PHE A 157 5.73 -0.68 -6.17
N THR A 158 6.48 -0.59 -5.07
CA THR A 158 7.22 0.61 -4.67
C THR A 158 8.59 0.20 -4.14
N ASP A 159 9.61 0.98 -4.43
CA ASP A 159 10.97 0.71 -4.01
C ASP A 159 11.34 1.62 -2.83
N MET A 160 11.88 1.01 -1.78
CA MET A 160 12.28 1.68 -0.55
C MET A 160 13.81 1.70 -0.44
N SER A 161 14.39 2.89 -0.32
CA SER A 161 15.80 3.05 0.02
C SER A 161 16.00 2.92 1.53
N VAL A 162 16.98 2.13 1.92
CA VAL A 162 17.39 1.91 3.32
C VAL A 162 18.83 2.33 3.47
N ASN A 163 19.12 3.23 4.43
CA ASN A 163 20.47 3.67 4.75
C ASN A 163 20.68 3.62 6.26
N LEU A 164 21.66 2.85 6.69
CA LEU A 164 22.07 2.69 8.09
C LEU A 164 23.51 3.14 8.22
N ALA A 165 23.76 4.21 8.94
CA ALA A 165 25.09 4.79 9.11
C ALA A 165 25.50 4.83 10.58
N TYR A 166 26.79 4.62 10.84
CA TYR A 166 27.38 4.77 12.16
C TYR A 166 28.69 5.54 12.07
N PHE A 167 28.76 6.67 12.75
CA PHE A 167 29.93 7.53 12.83
C PHE A 167 30.37 7.74 14.28
N ALA A 168 31.67 7.88 14.49
CA ALA A 168 32.27 8.21 15.79
C ALA A 168 33.39 9.24 15.62
N SER A 169 33.41 10.27 16.46
CA SER A 169 34.36 11.38 16.47
C SER A 169 34.77 11.79 17.88
#